data_1c7dfff6f648ab99c5f8fcf4982db9cb
#
_entry.id   1c7dfff6f648ab99c5f8fcf4982db9cb
#
_cell.length_a   1.000
_cell.length_b   1.000
_cell.length_c   1.000
_cell.angle_alpha   90.00
_cell.angle_beta   90.00
_cell.angle_gamma   90.00
#
_symmetry.space_group_name_H-M   'P 1'
#
loop_
_entity.id
_entity.type
_entity.pdbx_description
1 polymer ?
#
loop_
_entity_poly.entity_id
_entity_poly.type
_entity_poly.pdbx_seq_one_letter_code
_entity_poly.pdbx_strand_id
1 'polypeptide(L)'
;MSYGQGEPQWDPWTPSSQQDSRGGTPDWAALAEQSEARNKRRRLLLILGGALATIGIGAAVTVAVVNANGTAKASNQPASALPSNAAIPGESADPVPTFAPTSAPPPLNPMDFISSAKKDTAPISANTLFPGTQLTVGANIYKRGPSATTANCASGVQGTLPAVLTKNDCTKLFRATYTKDGVAVTVGVALFDTASQATKAKQETDGKSIITSLFGKGVPPFCRTKICRSTTNSYGRYAYFTLAGFTSGKDVTAKDAKVFTAGDDLAEFTFRQIRRRGEAQASAASNQ
;
A
#
# COMPACT_ATOMS: atom_id res chain seq x y z
N MET A 1 -21.84 69.68 31.45
CA MET A 1 -20.80 69.03 30.69
C MET A 1 -20.90 67.53 30.96
N SER A 2 -21.59 66.84 30.09
CA SER A 2 -21.97 65.44 30.34
C SER A 2 -21.41 64.64 29.16
N TYR A 3 -20.52 63.68 29.45
CA TYR A 3 -19.99 62.73 28.49
C TYR A 3 -20.73 61.42 28.65
N GLY A 4 -21.54 61.07 27.69
CA GLY A 4 -22.12 59.74 27.56
C GLY A 4 -21.19 58.82 26.78
N GLN A 5 -20.74 57.74 27.39
CA GLN A 5 -20.13 56.59 26.71
C GLN A 5 -21.21 55.57 26.44
N GLY A 6 -21.45 55.28 25.16
CA GLY A 6 -22.29 54.19 24.73
C GLY A 6 -21.43 52.96 24.44
N GLU A 7 -21.65 51.90 25.19
CA GLU A 7 -21.09 50.58 24.91
C GLU A 7 -21.78 49.92 23.71
N PRO A 8 -21.08 49.22 22.84
CA PRO A 8 -21.70 48.46 21.77
C PRO A 8 -22.28 47.14 22.30
N GLN A 9 -23.60 47.04 22.23
CA GLN A 9 -24.37 45.86 22.54
C GLN A 9 -24.26 44.83 21.44
N TRP A 10 -23.75 43.64 21.75
CA TRP A 10 -23.71 42.51 20.87
C TRP A 10 -25.04 41.78 20.89
N ASP A 11 -25.79 41.83 19.78
CA ASP A 11 -27.01 41.06 19.56
C ASP A 11 -26.67 39.81 18.74
N PRO A 12 -26.88 38.58 19.27
CA PRO A 12 -26.52 37.34 18.60
C PRO A 12 -27.53 36.79 17.58
N TRP A 13 -28.66 37.49 17.33
CA TRP A 13 -29.76 36.92 16.54
C TRP A 13 -30.43 37.95 15.61
N THR A 14 -29.71 38.39 14.56
CA THR A 14 -30.37 38.97 13.40
C THR A 14 -29.90 38.25 12.11
N PRO A 15 -30.81 37.61 11.35
CA PRO A 15 -30.48 37.11 10.04
C PRO A 15 -30.47 38.29 9.04
N SER A 16 -29.30 38.78 8.69
CA SER A 16 -29.14 39.68 7.57
C SER A 16 -29.21 38.91 6.26
N SER A 17 -30.33 39.07 5.59
CA SER A 17 -30.53 38.72 4.20
C SER A 17 -29.74 39.64 3.27
N GLN A 18 -29.14 39.04 2.21
CA GLN A 18 -28.57 39.61 1.00
C GLN A 18 -27.13 40.15 1.10
N GLN A 19 -26.16 39.44 0.55
CA GLN A 19 -25.72 39.69 -0.82
C GLN A 19 -24.55 38.83 -1.24
N ASP A 20 -24.65 38.32 -2.49
CA ASP A 20 -23.63 37.78 -3.39
C ASP A 20 -22.92 36.45 -3.04
N SER A 21 -23.60 35.41 -3.46
CA SER A 21 -23.18 34.19 -4.07
C SER A 21 -21.90 34.27 -4.91
N ARG A 22 -20.79 33.85 -4.38
CA ARG A 22 -19.67 33.17 -5.08
C ARG A 22 -18.95 32.23 -4.15
N GLY A 23 -19.70 31.42 -3.45
CA GLY A 23 -19.24 30.21 -2.80
C GLY A 23 -19.83 29.01 -3.52
N GLY A 24 -19.38 28.76 -4.74
CA GLY A 24 -19.74 27.54 -5.46
C GLY A 24 -19.25 26.36 -4.63
N THR A 25 -20.17 25.51 -4.16
CA THR A 25 -19.83 24.16 -3.74
C THR A 25 -18.94 23.56 -4.82
N PRO A 26 -17.79 22.93 -4.46
CA PRO A 26 -16.91 22.30 -5.43
C PRO A 26 -17.76 21.37 -6.30
N ASP A 27 -17.70 21.57 -7.61
CA ASP A 27 -18.40 20.71 -8.56
C ASP A 27 -17.70 19.35 -8.60
N TRP A 28 -18.14 18.48 -7.72
CA TRP A 28 -17.62 17.11 -7.60
C TRP A 28 -17.82 16.29 -8.87
N ALA A 29 -18.83 16.63 -9.68
CA ALA A 29 -19.07 15.98 -10.96
C ALA A 29 -17.98 16.37 -11.98
N ALA A 30 -17.62 17.65 -12.08
CA ALA A 30 -16.53 18.11 -12.94
C ALA A 30 -15.16 17.57 -12.51
N LEU A 31 -14.92 17.42 -11.20
CA LEU A 31 -13.70 16.79 -10.67
C LEU A 31 -13.64 15.29 -10.97
N ALA A 32 -14.77 14.60 -10.91
CA ALA A 32 -14.87 13.18 -11.27
C ALA A 32 -14.60 12.98 -12.77
N GLU A 33 -15.20 13.79 -13.64
CA GLU A 33 -14.95 13.74 -15.09
C GLU A 33 -13.50 14.04 -15.47
N GLN A 34 -12.85 14.99 -14.80
CA GLN A 34 -11.41 15.25 -15.00
C GLN A 34 -10.54 14.08 -14.60
N SER A 35 -10.88 13.37 -13.52
CA SER A 35 -10.16 12.19 -13.07
C SER A 35 -10.31 11.02 -14.03
N GLU A 36 -11.50 10.81 -14.57
CA GLU A 36 -11.76 9.77 -15.57
C GLU A 36 -11.07 10.07 -16.91
N ALA A 37 -11.06 11.32 -17.36
CA ALA A 37 -10.37 11.73 -18.58
C ALA A 37 -8.85 11.50 -18.47
N ARG A 38 -8.23 11.75 -17.31
CA ARG A 38 -6.81 11.44 -17.05
C ARG A 38 -6.54 9.94 -17.07
N ASN A 39 -7.42 9.14 -16.48
CA ASN A 39 -7.27 7.68 -16.44
C ASN A 39 -7.45 7.07 -17.84
N LYS A 40 -8.39 7.55 -18.64
CA LYS A 40 -8.58 7.13 -20.05
C LYS A 40 -7.34 7.43 -20.90
N ARG A 41 -6.75 8.63 -20.79
CA ARG A 41 -5.51 8.98 -21.51
C ARG A 41 -4.32 8.11 -21.09
N ARG A 42 -4.15 7.84 -19.80
CA ARG A 42 -3.10 6.93 -19.31
C ARG A 42 -3.27 5.49 -19.80
N ARG A 43 -4.51 4.98 -19.79
CA ARG A 43 -4.80 3.62 -20.32
C ARG A 43 -4.55 3.56 -21.82
N LEU A 44 -4.91 4.58 -22.58
CA LEU A 44 -4.70 4.66 -24.03
C LEU A 44 -3.20 4.69 -24.37
N LEU A 45 -2.39 5.45 -23.62
CA LEU A 45 -0.93 5.49 -23.80
C LEU A 45 -0.26 4.14 -23.44
N LEU A 46 -0.76 3.43 -22.42
CA LEU A 46 -0.25 2.11 -22.05
C LEU A 46 -0.62 1.04 -23.10
N ILE A 47 -1.83 1.11 -23.68
CA ILE A 47 -2.26 0.17 -24.72
C ILE A 47 -1.49 0.42 -26.03
N LEU A 48 -1.33 1.67 -26.46
CA LEU A 48 -0.57 2.03 -27.65
C LEU A 48 0.93 1.74 -27.50
N GLY A 49 1.52 2.03 -26.33
CA GLY A 49 2.91 1.71 -26.04
C GLY A 49 3.19 0.20 -25.97
N GLY A 50 2.25 -0.56 -25.39
CA GLY A 50 2.33 -2.03 -25.35
C GLY A 50 2.22 -2.69 -26.73
N ALA A 51 1.33 -2.20 -27.59
CA ALA A 51 1.15 -2.73 -28.94
C ALA A 51 2.38 -2.52 -29.84
N LEU A 52 3.05 -1.36 -29.72
CA LEU A 52 4.29 -1.11 -30.47
C LEU A 52 5.46 -1.98 -30.01
N ALA A 53 5.56 -2.25 -28.70
CA ALA A 53 6.59 -3.13 -28.16
C ALA A 53 6.41 -4.59 -28.62
N THR A 54 5.18 -5.10 -28.67
CA THR A 54 4.88 -6.46 -29.13
C THR A 54 5.13 -6.64 -30.63
N ILE A 55 4.84 -5.64 -31.46
CA ILE A 55 5.14 -5.68 -32.89
C ILE A 55 6.65 -5.68 -33.13
N GLY A 56 7.42 -4.90 -32.38
CA GLY A 56 8.88 -4.87 -32.49
C GLY A 56 9.54 -6.21 -32.15
N ILE A 57 9.09 -6.89 -31.11
CA ILE A 57 9.60 -8.22 -30.71
C ILE A 57 9.18 -9.28 -31.72
N GLY A 58 7.96 -9.25 -32.25
CA GLY A 58 7.45 -10.15 -33.26
C GLY A 58 8.26 -10.07 -34.57
N ALA A 59 8.59 -8.87 -35.03
CA ALA A 59 9.39 -8.65 -36.23
C ALA A 59 10.85 -9.15 -36.09
N ALA A 60 11.46 -8.99 -34.91
CA ALA A 60 12.80 -9.46 -34.64
C ALA A 60 12.89 -11.00 -34.64
N VAL A 61 11.87 -11.69 -34.10
CA VAL A 61 11.83 -13.16 -34.09
C VAL A 61 11.60 -13.72 -35.48
N THR A 62 10.75 -13.11 -36.33
CA THR A 62 10.51 -13.59 -37.70
C THR A 62 11.75 -13.44 -38.60
N VAL A 63 12.51 -12.35 -38.47
CA VAL A 63 13.76 -12.16 -39.19
C VAL A 63 14.82 -13.19 -38.78
N ALA A 64 14.92 -13.53 -37.48
CA ALA A 64 15.85 -14.54 -36.99
C ALA A 64 15.53 -15.97 -37.53
N VAL A 65 14.22 -16.32 -37.60
CA VAL A 65 13.79 -17.64 -38.09
C VAL A 65 13.98 -17.77 -39.61
N VAL A 66 13.74 -16.71 -40.39
CA VAL A 66 13.95 -16.74 -41.84
C VAL A 66 15.45 -16.83 -42.20
N ASN A 67 16.33 -16.18 -41.41
CA ASN A 67 17.78 -16.25 -41.65
C ASN A 67 18.42 -17.60 -41.22
N ALA A 68 17.78 -18.35 -40.31
CA ALA A 68 18.28 -19.66 -39.88
C ALA A 68 17.90 -20.81 -40.84
N ASN A 69 16.93 -20.60 -41.75
CA ASN A 69 16.45 -21.60 -42.69
C ASN A 69 16.97 -21.44 -44.14
N GLY A 70 17.99 -20.66 -44.34
CA GLY A 70 18.64 -20.53 -45.67
C GLY A 70 19.62 -21.66 -45.94
N THR A 71 19.17 -22.73 -46.56
CA THR A 71 19.79 -23.71 -47.50
C THR A 71 19.29 -25.13 -47.21
N ALA A 72 18.11 -25.45 -47.72
CA ALA A 72 17.79 -26.82 -48.09
C ALA A 72 17.02 -26.79 -49.42
N LYS A 73 17.63 -27.37 -50.43
CA LYS A 73 17.10 -27.57 -51.79
C LYS A 73 15.73 -28.26 -51.74
N ALA A 74 14.73 -27.63 -52.35
CA ALA A 74 13.46 -28.27 -52.64
C ALA A 74 13.62 -29.37 -53.67
N SER A 75 13.37 -30.61 -53.31
CA SER A 75 13.11 -31.71 -54.25
C SER A 75 11.60 -31.84 -54.39
N ASN A 76 11.12 -31.59 -55.64
CA ASN A 76 9.73 -31.83 -56.04
C ASN A 76 9.48 -33.34 -56.03
N GLN A 77 8.62 -33.79 -55.08
CA GLN A 77 7.97 -35.10 -55.17
C GLN A 77 6.47 -34.91 -55.07
N PRO A 78 5.65 -35.50 -55.99
CA PRO A 78 4.21 -35.31 -55.97
C PRO A 78 3.59 -36.04 -54.78
N ALA A 79 2.62 -35.39 -54.14
CA ALA A 79 1.87 -35.92 -53.02
C ALA A 79 1.12 -37.19 -53.43
N SER A 80 1.46 -38.31 -52.80
CA SER A 80 0.68 -39.53 -52.86
C SER A 80 -0.64 -39.35 -52.15
N ALA A 81 -1.72 -39.78 -52.77
CA ALA A 81 -3.08 -39.72 -52.28
C ALA A 81 -3.22 -40.41 -50.93
N LEU A 82 -3.96 -39.74 -50.04
CA LEU A 82 -4.42 -40.30 -48.76
C LEU A 82 -5.29 -41.55 -49.03
N PRO A 83 -5.12 -42.65 -48.30
CA PRO A 83 -6.01 -43.79 -48.42
C PRO A 83 -7.41 -43.43 -47.86
N SER A 84 -8.43 -43.78 -48.62
CA SER A 84 -9.85 -43.69 -48.21
C SER A 84 -10.12 -44.43 -46.90
N ASN A 85 -10.94 -43.83 -46.07
CA ASN A 85 -11.46 -44.37 -44.83
C ASN A 85 -12.04 -45.77 -45.04
N ALA A 86 -11.39 -46.78 -44.49
CA ALA A 86 -12.02 -48.06 -44.25
C ALA A 86 -13.04 -47.86 -43.09
N ALA A 87 -14.30 -48.22 -43.32
CA ALA A 87 -15.35 -48.22 -42.30
C ALA A 87 -14.95 -49.17 -41.16
N ILE A 88 -14.77 -48.64 -39.98
CA ILE A 88 -14.62 -49.40 -38.74
C ILE A 88 -16.01 -49.98 -38.38
N PRO A 89 -16.18 -51.28 -38.14
CA PRO A 89 -17.43 -51.83 -37.63
C PRO A 89 -17.72 -51.22 -36.24
N GLY A 90 -18.99 -50.87 -36.01
CA GLY A 90 -19.46 -50.21 -34.81
C GLY A 90 -19.08 -50.94 -33.53
N GLU A 91 -18.19 -50.33 -32.80
CA GLU A 91 -17.91 -50.66 -31.40
C GLU A 91 -18.87 -49.85 -30.54
N SER A 92 -19.63 -50.53 -29.69
CA SER A 92 -20.55 -49.92 -28.75
C SER A 92 -19.80 -48.87 -27.95
N ALA A 93 -20.24 -47.62 -28.06
CA ALA A 93 -19.67 -46.54 -27.29
C ALA A 93 -19.95 -46.77 -25.80
N ASP A 94 -18.94 -47.24 -25.08
CA ASP A 94 -18.95 -47.13 -23.61
C ASP A 94 -19.18 -45.68 -23.23
N PRO A 95 -20.00 -45.36 -22.19
CA PRO A 95 -20.28 -44.01 -21.79
C PRO A 95 -18.96 -43.34 -21.39
N VAL A 96 -18.57 -42.31 -22.16
CA VAL A 96 -17.44 -41.46 -21.83
C VAL A 96 -17.62 -40.95 -20.39
N PRO A 97 -16.65 -41.16 -19.46
CA PRO A 97 -16.80 -40.70 -18.10
C PRO A 97 -16.95 -39.19 -18.10
N THR A 98 -18.14 -38.70 -17.78
CA THR A 98 -18.44 -37.28 -17.61
C THR A 98 -17.88 -36.85 -16.27
N PHE A 99 -16.71 -36.26 -16.28
CA PHE A 99 -16.18 -35.57 -15.09
C PHE A 99 -17.10 -34.36 -14.83
N ALA A 100 -17.85 -34.40 -13.74
CA ALA A 100 -18.57 -33.24 -13.28
C ALA A 100 -17.53 -32.10 -13.05
N PRO A 101 -17.79 -30.85 -13.49
CA PRO A 101 -16.88 -29.76 -13.26
C PRO A 101 -16.75 -29.57 -11.75
N THR A 102 -15.61 -29.95 -11.19
CA THR A 102 -15.28 -29.66 -9.79
C THR A 102 -15.05 -28.16 -9.70
N SER A 103 -16.03 -27.43 -9.15
CA SER A 103 -15.86 -26.01 -8.85
C SER A 103 -14.73 -25.88 -7.83
N ALA A 104 -13.67 -25.15 -8.18
CA ALA A 104 -12.60 -24.87 -7.24
C ALA A 104 -13.14 -24.13 -6.01
N PRO A 105 -12.69 -24.49 -4.79
CA PRO A 105 -13.10 -23.77 -3.59
C PRO A 105 -12.82 -22.26 -3.74
N PRO A 106 -13.68 -21.40 -3.17
CA PRO A 106 -13.43 -19.96 -3.22
C PRO A 106 -12.08 -19.63 -2.54
N PRO A 107 -11.32 -18.67 -3.07
CA PRO A 107 -10.03 -18.31 -2.50
C PRO A 107 -10.18 -17.82 -1.06
N LEU A 108 -9.27 -18.25 -0.18
CA LEU A 108 -9.25 -17.85 1.23
C LEU A 108 -9.02 -16.34 1.36
N ASN A 109 -9.75 -15.69 2.27
CA ASN A 109 -9.59 -14.25 2.51
C ASN A 109 -8.28 -13.94 3.28
N PRO A 110 -7.30 -13.22 2.70
CA PRO A 110 -6.04 -12.90 3.38
C PRO A 110 -6.19 -12.13 4.70
N MET A 111 -7.26 -11.33 4.84
CA MET A 111 -7.53 -10.57 6.07
C MET A 111 -7.77 -11.50 7.27
N ASP A 112 -8.39 -12.66 7.06
CA ASP A 112 -8.68 -13.60 8.14
C ASP A 112 -7.40 -14.11 8.80
N PHE A 113 -6.31 -14.24 8.02
CA PHE A 113 -5.01 -14.73 8.51
C PHE A 113 -4.22 -13.72 9.32
N ILE A 114 -4.59 -12.44 9.28
CA ILE A 114 -3.96 -11.38 10.08
C ILE A 114 -4.93 -10.71 11.06
N SER A 115 -6.11 -11.28 11.27
CA SER A 115 -7.14 -10.73 12.15
C SER A 115 -6.96 -11.06 13.62
N SER A 116 -6.22 -12.12 13.95
CA SER A 116 -5.97 -12.57 15.32
C SER A 116 -4.62 -13.26 15.47
N ALA A 117 -4.08 -13.26 16.70
CA ALA A 117 -2.85 -13.95 17.05
C ALA A 117 -2.93 -15.47 16.79
N LYS A 118 -4.12 -16.05 16.93
CA LYS A 118 -4.36 -17.48 16.69
C LYS A 118 -4.24 -17.87 15.22
N LYS A 119 -4.57 -16.97 14.29
CA LYS A 119 -4.53 -17.22 12.84
C LYS A 119 -3.23 -16.73 12.21
N ASP A 120 -2.66 -15.67 12.76
CA ASP A 120 -1.43 -15.04 12.27
C ASP A 120 -0.20 -15.71 12.89
N THR A 121 0.09 -16.93 12.46
CA THR A 121 1.09 -17.82 13.06
C THR A 121 2.48 -17.72 12.41
N ALA A 122 2.62 -17.13 11.23
CA ALA A 122 3.91 -16.99 10.58
C ALA A 122 4.88 -16.17 11.45
N PRO A 123 6.19 -16.49 11.49
CA PRO A 123 7.17 -15.72 12.25
C PRO A 123 7.16 -14.23 11.87
N ILE A 124 7.27 -13.36 12.89
CA ILE A 124 7.31 -11.92 12.69
C ILE A 124 8.50 -11.28 13.39
N SER A 125 9.22 -10.44 12.68
CA SER A 125 10.37 -9.68 13.17
C SER A 125 10.45 -8.32 12.49
N ALA A 126 11.30 -7.41 13.01
CA ALA A 126 11.58 -6.16 12.32
C ALA A 126 12.16 -6.38 10.91
N ASN A 127 12.90 -7.46 10.67
CA ASN A 127 13.45 -7.75 9.36
C ASN A 127 12.43 -8.32 8.37
N THR A 128 11.41 -9.04 8.84
CA THR A 128 10.32 -9.53 7.98
C THR A 128 9.35 -8.41 7.61
N LEU A 129 9.09 -7.46 8.53
CA LEU A 129 8.25 -6.29 8.27
C LEU A 129 8.96 -5.22 7.44
N PHE A 130 10.26 -5.06 7.64
CA PHE A 130 11.09 -4.03 7.03
C PHE A 130 12.31 -4.67 6.33
N PRO A 131 12.09 -5.44 5.26
CA PRO A 131 13.16 -6.18 4.59
C PRO A 131 14.14 -5.26 3.84
N GLY A 132 15.35 -5.78 3.61
CA GLY A 132 16.37 -5.13 2.78
C GLY A 132 17.05 -3.94 3.45
N THR A 133 17.98 -3.33 2.74
CA THR A 133 18.72 -2.11 3.14
C THR A 133 18.21 -0.85 2.47
N GLN A 134 17.36 -1.01 1.46
CA GLN A 134 16.72 0.06 0.72
C GLN A 134 15.27 -0.30 0.43
N LEU A 135 14.45 0.73 0.24
CA LEU A 135 13.06 0.62 -0.14
C LEU A 135 12.81 1.53 -1.35
N THR A 136 12.20 1.01 -2.40
CA THR A 136 11.74 1.79 -3.55
C THR A 136 10.21 1.91 -3.53
N VAL A 137 9.72 3.16 -3.57
CA VAL A 137 8.29 3.47 -3.72
C VAL A 137 8.15 4.47 -4.87
N GLY A 138 7.58 4.03 -5.98
CA GLY A 138 7.56 4.82 -7.21
C GLY A 138 8.99 5.20 -7.64
N ALA A 139 9.25 6.50 -7.78
CA ALA A 139 10.58 7.03 -8.10
C ALA A 139 11.45 7.30 -6.86
N ASN A 140 10.93 7.07 -5.65
CA ASN A 140 11.64 7.38 -4.40
C ASN A 140 12.42 6.16 -3.89
N ILE A 141 13.70 6.36 -3.59
CA ILE A 141 14.56 5.35 -2.96
C ILE A 141 14.90 5.83 -1.54
N TYR A 142 14.51 5.03 -0.56
CA TYR A 142 14.77 5.28 0.86
C TYR A 142 15.84 4.32 1.37
N LYS A 143 16.85 4.84 2.07
CA LYS A 143 17.85 4.02 2.76
C LYS A 143 17.31 3.61 4.12
N ARG A 144 17.39 2.31 4.44
CA ARG A 144 17.01 1.80 5.75
C ARG A 144 18.12 2.09 6.77
N GLY A 145 17.75 2.74 7.86
CA GLY A 145 18.58 3.01 9.02
C GLY A 145 18.40 1.94 10.13
N PRO A 146 18.32 2.37 11.41
CA PRO A 146 18.15 1.47 12.54
C PRO A 146 16.77 0.81 12.55
N SER A 147 16.70 -0.38 13.16
CA SER A 147 15.44 -1.05 13.50
C SER A 147 15.49 -1.55 14.95
N ALA A 148 14.34 -1.61 15.61
CA ALA A 148 14.19 -2.03 16.99
C ALA A 148 12.89 -2.82 17.17
N THR A 149 12.91 -3.71 18.15
CA THR A 149 11.73 -4.47 18.60
C THR A 149 11.68 -4.42 20.12
N THR A 150 10.49 -4.20 20.67
CA THR A 150 10.26 -4.22 22.11
C THR A 150 8.93 -4.89 22.45
N ALA A 151 8.88 -5.65 23.54
CA ALA A 151 7.64 -6.15 24.12
C ALA A 151 6.93 -5.08 24.98
N ASN A 152 7.69 -4.10 25.50
CA ASN A 152 7.10 -2.93 26.16
C ASN A 152 6.76 -1.86 25.12
N CYS A 153 5.53 -1.89 24.59
CA CYS A 153 5.07 -0.95 23.57
C CYS A 153 5.20 0.51 24.00
N ALA A 154 5.01 0.80 25.28
CA ALA A 154 5.07 2.15 25.84
C ALA A 154 6.47 2.79 25.72
N SER A 155 7.54 1.98 25.70
CA SER A 155 8.92 2.47 25.65
C SER A 155 9.32 3.07 24.27
N GLY A 156 8.57 2.78 23.23
CA GLY A 156 8.85 3.23 21.85
C GLY A 156 7.97 4.37 21.37
N VAL A 157 7.17 4.98 22.23
CA VAL A 157 6.15 5.98 21.90
C VAL A 157 6.14 7.11 22.93
N GLN A 158 5.43 8.19 22.64
CA GLN A 158 5.34 9.36 23.53
C GLN A 158 3.97 10.04 23.41
N GLY A 159 3.75 11.07 24.26
CA GLY A 159 2.49 11.79 24.36
C GLY A 159 1.40 10.91 24.96
N THR A 160 0.26 10.79 24.31
CA THR A 160 -0.87 9.97 24.74
C THR A 160 -0.78 8.51 24.28
N LEU A 161 0.08 8.22 23.30
CA LEU A 161 0.20 6.89 22.70
C LEU A 161 0.60 5.77 23.67
N PRO A 162 1.46 5.98 24.70
CA PRO A 162 1.77 4.94 25.68
C PRO A 162 0.52 4.39 26.38
N ALA A 163 -0.37 5.27 26.83
CA ALA A 163 -1.62 4.89 27.49
C ALA A 163 -2.57 4.15 26.52
N VAL A 164 -2.69 4.63 25.28
CA VAL A 164 -3.51 4.01 24.23
C VAL A 164 -3.04 2.58 23.93
N LEU A 165 -1.74 2.38 23.74
CA LEU A 165 -1.19 1.04 23.43
C LEU A 165 -1.34 0.08 24.61
N THR A 166 -1.11 0.54 25.84
CA THR A 166 -1.27 -0.26 27.06
C THR A 166 -2.73 -0.66 27.29
N LYS A 167 -3.66 0.29 27.17
CA LYS A 167 -5.10 0.07 27.35
C LYS A 167 -5.67 -0.96 26.36
N ASN A 168 -5.11 -1.05 25.15
CA ASN A 168 -5.55 -1.96 24.12
C ASN A 168 -4.69 -3.23 24.02
N ASP A 169 -3.89 -3.55 25.05
CA ASP A 169 -3.09 -4.78 25.18
C ASP A 169 -2.10 -4.98 24.02
N CYS A 170 -1.34 -3.93 23.70
CA CYS A 170 -0.25 -4.05 22.73
C CYS A 170 0.79 -5.04 23.23
N THR A 171 1.07 -6.08 22.44
CA THR A 171 1.99 -7.17 22.82
C THR A 171 3.42 -6.95 22.34
N LYS A 172 3.60 -6.20 21.24
CA LYS A 172 4.94 -5.94 20.66
C LYS A 172 4.92 -4.70 19.78
N LEU A 173 6.02 -3.95 19.79
CA LEU A 173 6.24 -2.81 18.92
C LEU A 173 7.50 -3.00 18.10
N PHE A 174 7.39 -2.95 16.78
CA PHE A 174 8.49 -2.93 15.82
C PHE A 174 8.68 -1.51 15.31
N ARG A 175 9.93 -1.06 15.20
CA ARG A 175 10.26 0.23 14.60
C ARG A 175 11.39 0.09 13.60
N ALA A 176 11.33 0.88 12.52
CA ALA A 176 12.43 1.07 11.58
C ALA A 176 12.45 2.51 11.08
N THR A 177 13.63 3.03 10.80
CA THR A 177 13.77 4.38 10.22
C THR A 177 14.33 4.29 8.82
N TYR A 178 13.79 5.13 7.94
CA TYR A 178 14.22 5.28 6.57
C TYR A 178 14.57 6.74 6.30
N THR A 179 15.55 6.96 5.43
CA THR A 179 16.02 8.32 5.08
C THR A 179 16.08 8.53 3.59
N LYS A 180 15.74 9.76 3.16
CA LYS A 180 15.90 10.24 1.79
C LYS A 180 16.02 11.76 1.80
N ASP A 181 17.03 12.31 1.12
CA ASP A 181 17.20 13.75 0.82
C ASP A 181 16.98 14.68 2.04
N GLY A 182 17.61 14.33 3.18
CA GLY A 182 17.52 15.12 4.42
C GLY A 182 16.20 14.97 5.18
N VAL A 183 15.33 14.02 4.78
CA VAL A 183 14.14 13.60 5.51
C VAL A 183 14.37 12.25 6.16
N ALA A 184 13.94 12.08 7.40
CA ALA A 184 13.86 10.79 8.08
C ALA A 184 12.43 10.47 8.45
N VAL A 185 12.07 9.20 8.31
CA VAL A 185 10.76 8.68 8.71
C VAL A 185 10.97 7.46 9.60
N THR A 186 10.52 7.52 10.84
CA THR A 186 10.37 6.33 11.68
C THR A 186 8.98 5.74 11.44
N VAL A 187 8.95 4.46 11.07
CA VAL A 187 7.74 3.65 11.02
C VAL A 187 7.68 2.80 12.29
N GLY A 188 6.50 2.71 12.89
CA GLY A 188 6.19 1.79 13.98
C GLY A 188 5.04 0.87 13.63
N VAL A 189 5.13 -0.39 14.04
CA VAL A 189 4.05 -1.36 13.92
C VAL A 189 3.80 -1.97 15.29
N ALA A 190 2.65 -1.65 15.88
CA ALA A 190 2.17 -2.23 17.13
C ALA A 190 1.32 -3.46 16.83
N LEU A 191 1.58 -4.54 17.55
CA LEU A 191 0.94 -5.83 17.40
C LEU A 191 -0.02 -6.06 18.57
N PHE A 192 -1.21 -6.54 18.26
CA PHE A 192 -2.28 -6.85 19.21
C PHE A 192 -2.73 -8.31 19.03
N ASP A 193 -3.51 -8.81 19.94
CA ASP A 193 -4.06 -10.16 19.80
C ASP A 193 -5.21 -10.23 18.80
N THR A 194 -5.95 -9.12 18.60
CA THR A 194 -7.09 -9.06 17.69
C THR A 194 -7.11 -7.78 16.85
N ALA A 195 -7.79 -7.85 15.71
CA ALA A 195 -8.05 -6.69 14.85
C ALA A 195 -8.90 -5.60 15.54
N SER A 196 -9.81 -6.01 16.44
CA SER A 196 -10.61 -5.07 17.24
C SER A 196 -9.76 -4.19 18.14
N GLN A 197 -8.75 -4.75 18.83
CA GLN A 197 -7.83 -4.00 19.66
C GLN A 197 -6.98 -3.01 18.83
N ALA A 198 -6.45 -3.46 17.68
CA ALA A 198 -5.72 -2.59 16.77
C ALA A 198 -6.57 -1.42 16.25
N THR A 199 -7.82 -1.69 15.91
CA THR A 199 -8.77 -0.68 15.43
C THR A 199 -9.11 0.32 16.53
N LYS A 200 -9.37 -0.16 17.76
CA LYS A 200 -9.60 0.70 18.92
C LYS A 200 -8.39 1.58 19.23
N ALA A 201 -7.19 1.00 19.25
CA ALA A 201 -5.96 1.74 19.44
C ALA A 201 -5.82 2.87 18.40
N LYS A 202 -6.11 2.59 17.11
CA LYS A 202 -6.12 3.63 16.06
C LYS A 202 -7.17 4.70 16.30
N GLN A 203 -8.36 4.34 16.76
CA GLN A 203 -9.46 5.31 17.02
C GLN A 203 -9.21 6.20 18.23
N GLU A 204 -8.50 5.69 19.24
CA GLU A 204 -8.16 6.42 20.47
C GLU A 204 -6.92 7.31 20.33
N THR A 205 -6.21 7.27 19.19
CA THR A 205 -5.08 8.18 18.94
C THR A 205 -5.56 9.60 18.67
N ASP A 206 -4.78 10.56 19.12
CA ASP A 206 -4.96 12.00 18.92
C ASP A 206 -3.70 12.65 18.34
N GLY A 207 -3.68 13.97 18.18
CA GLY A 207 -2.52 14.71 17.68
C GLY A 207 -1.26 14.64 18.56
N LYS A 208 -1.39 14.13 19.81
CA LYS A 208 -0.27 13.91 20.74
C LYS A 208 0.20 12.47 20.78
N SER A 209 -0.51 11.56 20.10
CA SER A 209 -0.17 10.13 20.00
C SER A 209 0.94 9.93 19.00
N ILE A 210 2.20 9.88 19.43
CA ILE A 210 3.37 9.95 18.57
C ILE A 210 4.30 8.76 18.83
N ILE A 211 4.75 8.09 17.77
CA ILE A 211 5.85 7.14 17.85
C ILE A 211 7.17 7.89 18.06
N THR A 212 8.06 7.38 18.92
CA THR A 212 9.37 8.01 19.15
C THR A 212 10.29 7.77 17.96
N SER A 213 10.96 8.81 17.49
CA SER A 213 11.98 8.70 16.43
C SER A 213 13.08 7.73 16.83
N LEU A 214 13.47 6.85 15.90
CA LEU A 214 14.55 5.90 16.09
C LEU A 214 15.76 6.36 15.25
N PHE A 215 16.84 6.71 15.93
CA PHE A 215 18.08 7.23 15.33
C PHE A 215 19.26 6.30 15.58
N GLY A 216 20.41 6.56 14.96
CA GLY A 216 21.59 5.70 14.94
C GLY A 216 21.81 5.05 13.57
N LYS A 217 22.92 4.32 13.38
CA LYS A 217 23.30 3.73 12.08
C LYS A 217 23.25 4.74 10.92
N GLY A 218 23.85 5.92 11.13
CA GLY A 218 23.92 6.99 10.12
C GLY A 218 22.68 7.87 10.05
N VAL A 219 21.65 7.65 10.88
CA VAL A 219 20.50 8.54 11.03
C VAL A 219 20.70 9.42 12.26
N PRO A 220 20.81 10.75 12.12
CA PRO A 220 20.92 11.67 13.24
C PRO A 220 19.60 11.75 14.03
N PRO A 221 19.61 12.23 15.30
CA PRO A 221 18.40 12.51 16.05
C PRO A 221 17.50 13.51 15.31
N PHE A 222 16.21 13.21 15.21
CA PHE A 222 15.19 14.06 14.58
C PHE A 222 13.88 13.99 15.35
N CYS A 223 12.97 14.94 15.17
CA CYS A 223 11.65 14.96 15.80
C CYS A 223 11.62 14.85 17.34
N ARG A 224 12.69 15.30 18.04
CA ARG A 224 12.74 15.20 19.51
C ARG A 224 12.02 16.36 20.19
N THR A 225 12.21 17.58 19.69
CA THR A 225 11.64 18.83 20.22
C THR A 225 11.04 19.69 19.11
N LYS A 226 10.87 19.11 17.93
CA LYS A 226 10.46 19.81 16.72
C LYS A 226 9.09 19.32 16.24
N ILE A 227 8.39 20.19 15.53
CA ILE A 227 7.14 19.84 14.86
C ILE A 227 7.48 18.87 13.73
N CYS A 228 6.83 17.71 13.76
CA CYS A 228 6.97 16.67 12.76
C CYS A 228 5.59 16.19 12.33
N ARG A 229 5.53 15.57 11.15
CA ARG A 229 4.28 14.96 10.67
C ARG A 229 4.15 13.54 11.22
N SER A 230 3.02 13.23 11.82
CA SER A 230 2.67 11.88 12.26
C SER A 230 1.43 11.37 11.54
N THR A 231 1.34 10.04 11.36
CA THR A 231 0.14 9.36 10.87
C THR A 231 -0.12 8.10 11.68
N THR A 232 -1.40 7.69 11.74
CA THR A 232 -1.83 6.46 12.41
C THR A 232 -2.85 5.73 11.56
N ASN A 233 -2.65 4.42 11.38
CA ASN A 233 -3.53 3.54 10.64
C ASN A 233 -3.63 2.17 11.32
N SER A 234 -4.59 1.34 10.90
CA SER A 234 -4.69 -0.06 11.34
C SER A 234 -5.09 -0.97 10.18
N TYR A 235 -4.60 -2.22 10.22
CA TYR A 235 -4.98 -3.27 9.27
C TYR A 235 -4.80 -4.64 9.92
N GLY A 236 -5.85 -5.44 9.96
CA GLY A 236 -5.86 -6.67 10.75
C GLY A 236 -5.56 -6.36 12.23
N ARG A 237 -4.75 -7.19 12.87
CA ARG A 237 -4.31 -7.02 14.27
C ARG A 237 -3.12 -6.07 14.46
N TYR A 238 -2.86 -5.23 13.47
CA TYR A 238 -1.74 -4.28 13.45
C TYR A 238 -2.25 -2.85 13.47
N ALA A 239 -1.72 -2.01 14.37
CA ALA A 239 -1.76 -0.56 14.22
C ALA A 239 -0.37 -0.07 13.78
N TYR A 240 -0.30 0.83 12.82
CA TYR A 240 0.97 1.33 12.33
C TYR A 240 0.99 2.85 12.24
N PHE A 241 2.18 3.37 12.49
CA PHE A 241 2.43 4.78 12.73
C PHE A 241 3.61 5.24 11.89
N THR A 242 3.58 6.49 11.45
CA THR A 242 4.78 7.15 10.92
C THR A 242 5.07 8.43 11.68
N LEU A 243 6.35 8.76 11.79
CA LEU A 243 6.85 10.06 12.26
C LEU A 243 7.89 10.55 11.27
N ALA A 244 7.56 11.57 10.49
CA ALA A 244 8.40 12.13 9.43
C ALA A 244 8.86 13.53 9.78
N GLY A 245 10.16 13.81 9.59
CA GLY A 245 10.75 15.11 9.83
C GLY A 245 12.12 15.29 9.19
N PHE A 246 12.67 16.48 9.34
CA PHE A 246 13.98 16.80 8.81
C PHE A 246 15.11 16.30 9.71
N THR A 247 16.13 15.71 9.10
CA THR A 247 17.36 15.32 9.81
C THR A 247 18.17 16.52 10.30
N SER A 248 17.94 17.70 9.75
CA SER A 248 18.54 18.98 10.19
C SER A 248 17.90 19.55 11.46
N GLY A 249 16.82 18.96 11.97
CA GLY A 249 16.10 19.48 13.12
C GLY A 249 15.22 20.71 12.82
N LYS A 250 14.89 20.97 11.55
CA LYS A 250 13.93 22.01 11.16
C LYS A 250 12.51 21.54 11.47
N ASP A 251 11.62 22.47 11.88
CA ASP A 251 10.21 22.21 12.03
C ASP A 251 9.54 21.92 10.67
N VAL A 252 8.59 20.99 10.66
CA VAL A 252 7.80 20.66 9.48
C VAL A 252 6.59 21.58 9.40
N THR A 253 6.37 22.15 8.23
CA THR A 253 5.21 22.99 7.91
C THR A 253 4.38 22.34 6.82
N ALA A 254 3.16 22.83 6.60
CA ALA A 254 2.27 22.34 5.53
C ALA A 254 2.86 22.47 4.11
N LYS A 255 3.89 23.32 3.93
CA LYS A 255 4.57 23.53 2.64
C LYS A 255 5.69 22.51 2.36
N ASP A 256 6.06 21.69 3.33
CA ASP A 256 7.19 20.76 3.23
C ASP A 256 6.78 19.43 2.57
N ALA A 257 6.26 19.49 1.33
CA ALA A 257 5.70 18.38 0.58
C ALA A 257 6.55 17.10 0.60
N LYS A 258 7.90 17.23 0.58
CA LYS A 258 8.80 16.06 0.62
C LYS A 258 8.69 15.25 1.92
N VAL A 259 8.37 15.89 3.05
CA VAL A 259 8.16 15.20 4.34
C VAL A 259 6.84 14.46 4.32
N PHE A 260 5.80 15.07 3.76
CA PHE A 260 4.49 14.45 3.59
C PHE A 260 4.58 13.23 2.66
N THR A 261 5.18 13.39 1.48
CA THR A 261 5.39 12.27 0.54
C THR A 261 6.15 11.13 1.19
N ALA A 262 7.26 11.42 1.90
CA ALA A 262 8.03 10.38 2.56
C ALA A 262 7.21 9.65 3.65
N GLY A 263 6.43 10.38 4.45
CA GLY A 263 5.54 9.79 5.45
C GLY A 263 4.48 8.89 4.83
N ASP A 264 3.86 9.33 3.73
CA ASP A 264 2.81 8.58 3.03
C ASP A 264 3.39 7.34 2.31
N ASP A 265 4.54 7.47 1.64
CA ASP A 265 5.24 6.35 1.00
C ASP A 265 5.55 5.23 2.02
N LEU A 266 6.01 5.60 3.22
CA LEU A 266 6.35 4.64 4.27
C LEU A 266 5.09 4.06 4.94
N ALA A 267 4.01 4.81 5.08
CA ALA A 267 2.73 4.30 5.55
C ALA A 267 2.16 3.26 4.57
N GLU A 268 2.16 3.56 3.27
CA GLU A 268 1.71 2.67 2.21
C GLU A 268 2.60 1.41 2.11
N PHE A 269 3.91 1.56 2.20
CA PHE A 269 4.82 0.42 2.27
C PHE A 269 4.48 -0.51 3.42
N THR A 270 4.25 0.04 4.62
CA THR A 270 3.92 -0.74 5.82
C THR A 270 2.59 -1.48 5.66
N PHE A 271 1.57 -0.81 5.13
CA PHE A 271 0.31 -1.44 4.78
C PHE A 271 0.51 -2.64 3.85
N ARG A 272 1.29 -2.46 2.77
CA ARG A 272 1.57 -3.53 1.82
C ARG A 272 2.32 -4.71 2.44
N GLN A 273 3.26 -4.47 3.38
CA GLN A 273 3.95 -5.55 4.08
C GLN A 273 2.99 -6.37 4.95
N ILE A 274 2.09 -5.72 5.68
CA ILE A 274 1.08 -6.40 6.50
C ILE A 274 0.11 -7.19 5.59
N ARG A 275 -0.35 -6.59 4.48
CA ARG A 275 -1.23 -7.26 3.52
C ARG A 275 -0.58 -8.49 2.91
N ARG A 276 0.66 -8.37 2.43
CA ARG A 276 1.44 -9.51 1.88
C ARG A 276 1.59 -10.66 2.88
N ARG A 277 1.72 -10.33 4.17
CA ARG A 277 1.77 -11.34 5.22
C ARG A 277 0.47 -12.16 5.27
N GLY A 278 -0.69 -11.51 5.16
CA GLY A 278 -1.98 -12.19 5.08
C GLY A 278 -2.10 -13.03 3.80
N GLU A 279 -1.71 -12.46 2.65
CA GLU A 279 -1.72 -13.14 1.35
C GLU A 279 -0.85 -14.40 1.36
N ALA A 280 0.36 -14.32 1.92
CA ALA A 280 1.27 -15.46 2.01
C ALA A 280 0.71 -16.60 2.89
N GLN A 281 0.08 -16.25 4.02
CA GLN A 281 -0.54 -17.25 4.90
C GLN A 281 -1.79 -17.87 4.28
N ALA A 282 -2.63 -17.09 3.58
CA ALA A 282 -3.78 -17.60 2.85
C ALA A 282 -3.35 -18.57 1.74
N SER A 283 -2.33 -18.21 0.96
CA SER A 283 -1.76 -19.10 -0.07
C SER A 283 -1.18 -20.38 0.53
N ALA A 284 -0.48 -20.30 1.65
CA ALA A 284 0.06 -21.49 2.31
C ALA A 284 -1.06 -22.43 2.81
N ALA A 285 -2.17 -21.88 3.31
CA ALA A 285 -3.32 -22.65 3.78
C ALA A 285 -4.13 -23.28 2.64
N SER A 286 -4.20 -22.66 1.46
CA SER A 286 -4.89 -23.22 0.30
C SER A 286 -4.15 -24.38 -0.38
N ASN A 287 -2.86 -24.57 -0.06
CA ASN A 287 -2.01 -25.64 -0.59
C ASN A 287 -1.86 -26.84 0.37
N GLN A 288 -2.59 -26.83 1.50
CA GLN A 288 -2.66 -27.94 2.47
C GLN A 288 -3.96 -28.75 2.31
#